data_eaa105e16d17adb5e67e74fa047fb0d3
#
_entry.id   eaa105e16d17adb5e67e74fa047fb0d3
#
_cell.length_a   1.000
_cell.length_b   1.000
_cell.length_c   1.000
_cell.angle_alpha   90.00
_cell.angle_beta   90.00
_cell.angle_gamma   90.00
#
_symmetry.space_group_name_H-M   'P 1'
#
loop_
_entity.id
_entity.type
_entity.pdbx_description
1 polymer ?
#
loop_
_entity_poly.entity_id
_entity_poly.type
_entity_poly.pdbx_seq_one_letter_code
_entity_poly.pdbx_strand_id
1 'polypeptide(L)'
;MADDLGWGDVGFNGNFYIQTPNLDDMARNGIQFNRFYAASAVCSPTRGSALTGRHPERYGITHANVGHMKPEEITLAEALKGQGYATGHFGKWHLGTMTVTEKDANRGGSDGAKDYSPPWLNGFDVCFSTESKVPTWNPMVTPDKSAGDIGDRTPGEHFGTYYWIGEGRKATDNLDGDDSRVIMDRVIPFIKEAAVKDTPFFAVIWFHTPHLPVLAGPEYRALYPDLSEDKQHYFGSITAMDGQIGRLRETLRELGVADDTMIWFCSDNGSEGSEQANRAQGSAGPFKGRKRSLYEGGIRVPAVLEWPSQVQGGRKTNLPVSTSDYFPTILGALGFENKGQVHPLDSNIYRS
;
A
#
# COMPACT_ATOMS: atom_id res chain seq x y z
N MET A 1 -1.88 1.17 2.41
CA MET A 1 -2.12 1.60 1.00
C MET A 1 -2.45 0.37 0.20
N ALA A 2 -3.53 0.44 -0.61
CA ALA A 2 -3.90 -0.57 -1.59
C ALA A 2 -3.12 -0.37 -2.91
N ASP A 3 -3.12 -1.37 -3.79
CA ASP A 3 -2.46 -1.35 -5.10
C ASP A 3 -3.53 -1.48 -6.20
N ASP A 4 -3.69 -0.47 -7.02
CA ASP A 4 -4.69 -0.39 -8.11
C ASP A 4 -6.17 -0.33 -7.64
N LEU A 5 -6.46 0.09 -6.42
CA LEU A 5 -7.84 0.22 -5.93
C LEU A 5 -8.48 1.50 -6.49
N GLY A 6 -9.57 1.34 -7.23
CA GLY A 6 -10.30 2.46 -7.82
C GLY A 6 -11.06 3.30 -6.77
N TRP A 7 -11.30 4.57 -7.08
CA TRP A 7 -12.09 5.46 -6.22
C TRP A 7 -13.48 4.91 -5.89
N GLY A 8 -14.09 4.23 -6.86
CA GLY A 8 -15.43 3.65 -6.73
C GLY A 8 -15.46 2.22 -6.17
N ASP A 9 -14.35 1.69 -5.64
CA ASP A 9 -14.29 0.30 -5.18
C ASP A 9 -14.55 0.13 -3.67
N VAL A 10 -14.92 1.20 -2.97
CA VAL A 10 -15.15 1.20 -1.51
C VAL A 10 -16.54 1.72 -1.15
N GLY A 11 -17.12 1.18 -0.07
CA GLY A 11 -18.48 1.53 0.38
C GLY A 11 -18.62 3.00 0.76
N PHE A 12 -17.66 3.61 1.44
CA PHE A 12 -17.70 5.01 1.83
C PHE A 12 -17.73 6.01 0.64
N ASN A 13 -17.37 5.57 -0.56
CA ASN A 13 -17.54 6.31 -1.82
C ASN A 13 -18.79 5.90 -2.61
N GLY A 14 -19.67 5.09 -2.02
CA GLY A 14 -20.96 4.72 -2.58
C GLY A 14 -21.00 3.41 -3.35
N ASN A 15 -20.01 2.54 -3.22
CA ASN A 15 -20.10 1.18 -3.73
C ASN A 15 -20.98 0.33 -2.80
N PHE A 16 -22.08 -0.22 -3.34
CA PHE A 16 -23.00 -1.07 -2.59
C PHE A 16 -22.77 -2.57 -2.82
N TYR A 17 -21.86 -2.92 -3.71
CA TYR A 17 -21.59 -4.31 -4.09
C TYR A 17 -20.38 -4.88 -3.36
N ILE A 18 -19.29 -4.12 -3.28
CA ILE A 18 -18.06 -4.55 -2.60
C ILE A 18 -18.20 -4.30 -1.10
N GLN A 19 -18.07 -5.34 -0.31
CA GLN A 19 -18.18 -5.25 1.15
C GLN A 19 -16.87 -4.73 1.74
N THR A 20 -16.89 -3.48 2.20
CA THR A 20 -15.75 -2.84 2.88
C THR A 20 -16.14 -2.24 4.24
N PRO A 21 -16.79 -3.04 5.13
CA PRO A 21 -17.38 -2.52 6.37
C PRO A 21 -16.35 -1.89 7.32
N ASN A 22 -15.10 -2.34 7.31
CA ASN A 22 -14.05 -1.82 8.18
C ASN A 22 -13.50 -0.48 7.68
N LEU A 23 -13.32 -0.31 6.37
CA LEU A 23 -12.99 0.97 5.75
C LEU A 23 -14.12 1.98 5.89
N ASP A 24 -15.37 1.53 5.74
CA ASP A 24 -16.56 2.37 5.95
C ASP A 24 -16.68 2.83 7.40
N ASP A 25 -16.33 1.95 8.35
CA ASP A 25 -16.27 2.31 9.77
C ASP A 25 -15.12 3.27 10.07
N MET A 26 -13.95 3.06 9.46
CA MET A 26 -12.82 3.99 9.53
C MET A 26 -13.23 5.39 9.01
N ALA A 27 -13.99 5.45 7.91
CA ALA A 27 -14.50 6.72 7.37
C ALA A 27 -15.52 7.40 8.31
N ARG A 28 -16.34 6.62 9.01
CA ARG A 28 -17.29 7.15 10.03
C ARG A 28 -16.58 7.68 11.28
N ASN A 29 -15.45 7.10 11.64
CA ASN A 29 -14.69 7.46 12.85
C ASN A 29 -13.54 8.44 12.58
N GLY A 30 -13.32 8.82 11.31
CA GLY A 30 -12.23 9.67 10.88
C GLY A 30 -12.66 10.76 9.89
N ILE A 31 -11.74 11.12 9.00
CA ILE A 31 -11.95 12.07 7.90
C ILE A 31 -11.93 11.31 6.58
N GLN A 32 -13.02 11.37 5.83
CA GLN A 32 -13.09 10.96 4.43
C GLN A 32 -12.60 12.10 3.53
N PHE A 33 -11.64 11.82 2.67
CA PHE A 33 -11.15 12.77 1.68
C PHE A 33 -11.88 12.58 0.35
N ASN A 34 -12.72 13.53 -0.02
CA ASN A 34 -13.41 13.49 -1.31
C ASN A 34 -12.43 13.74 -2.49
N ARG A 35 -11.32 14.44 -2.25
CA ARG A 35 -10.32 14.85 -3.25
C ARG A 35 -8.91 14.47 -2.79
N PHE A 36 -8.65 13.17 -2.73
CA PHE A 36 -7.30 12.65 -2.46
C PHE A 36 -6.67 12.14 -3.75
N TYR A 37 -5.42 12.52 -3.98
CA TYR A 37 -4.72 12.24 -5.22
C TYR A 37 -3.46 11.42 -5.00
N ALA A 38 -3.28 10.38 -5.80
CA ALA A 38 -1.99 9.77 -6.00
C ALA A 38 -1.07 10.77 -6.71
N ALA A 39 0.18 10.92 -6.26
CA ALA A 39 1.15 11.83 -6.89
C ALA A 39 1.51 11.43 -8.34
N SER A 40 1.13 10.23 -8.74
CA SER A 40 1.24 9.73 -10.11
C SER A 40 0.13 8.73 -10.39
N ALA A 41 -0.21 8.55 -11.67
CA ALA A 41 -1.15 7.51 -12.10
C ALA A 41 -0.53 6.09 -12.15
N VAL A 42 0.60 5.87 -11.49
CA VAL A 42 1.38 4.61 -11.50
C VAL A 42 2.03 4.39 -10.14
N CYS A 43 2.16 3.11 -9.73
CA CYS A 43 2.52 2.69 -8.38
C CYS A 43 3.88 3.20 -7.85
N SER A 44 5.02 2.90 -8.49
CA SER A 44 6.35 3.28 -7.96
C SER A 44 6.49 4.78 -7.68
N PRO A 45 6.12 5.68 -8.62
CA PRO A 45 6.23 7.11 -8.37
C PRO A 45 5.41 7.58 -7.15
N THR A 46 4.17 7.15 -7.03
CA THR A 46 3.33 7.50 -5.88
C THR A 46 3.90 7.02 -4.55
N ARG A 47 4.42 5.78 -4.52
CA ARG A 47 5.02 5.19 -3.32
C ARG A 47 6.25 5.98 -2.85
N GLY A 48 7.11 6.41 -3.77
CA GLY A 48 8.24 7.28 -3.45
C GLY A 48 7.79 8.64 -2.93
N SER A 49 6.76 9.26 -3.54
CA SER A 49 6.21 10.54 -3.05
C SER A 49 5.64 10.42 -1.64
N ALA A 50 4.98 9.31 -1.31
CA ALA A 50 4.45 9.06 0.03
C ALA A 50 5.55 9.01 1.11
N LEU A 51 6.74 8.52 0.76
CA LEU A 51 7.87 8.44 1.70
C LEU A 51 8.73 9.69 1.75
N THR A 52 8.81 10.47 0.68
CA THR A 52 9.75 11.61 0.58
C THR A 52 9.10 12.98 0.68
N GLY A 53 7.78 13.07 0.48
CA GLY A 53 7.07 14.36 0.36
C GLY A 53 7.43 15.13 -0.91
N ARG A 54 7.98 14.46 -1.95
CA ARG A 54 8.49 15.10 -3.15
C ARG A 54 7.81 14.57 -4.41
N HIS A 55 7.81 15.38 -5.45
CA HIS A 55 7.26 15.01 -6.76
C HIS A 55 8.13 13.97 -7.46
N PRO A 56 7.57 12.96 -8.13
CA PRO A 56 8.29 11.86 -8.76
C PRO A 56 9.43 12.28 -9.70
N GLU A 57 9.23 13.31 -10.50
CA GLU A 57 10.25 13.84 -11.41
C GLU A 57 11.49 14.36 -10.70
N ARG A 58 11.38 14.77 -9.43
CA ARG A 58 12.49 15.33 -8.66
C ARG A 58 13.42 14.27 -8.06
N TYR A 59 12.86 13.13 -7.61
CA TYR A 59 13.68 12.04 -7.08
C TYR A 59 13.96 10.93 -8.12
N GLY A 60 13.41 11.05 -9.33
CA GLY A 60 13.82 10.23 -10.47
C GLY A 60 13.15 8.86 -10.59
N ILE A 61 12.03 8.61 -9.88
CA ILE A 61 11.19 7.44 -10.10
C ILE A 61 9.94 7.91 -10.86
N THR A 62 10.03 7.94 -12.18
CA THR A 62 8.99 8.53 -13.04
C THR A 62 7.97 7.52 -13.55
N HIS A 63 8.29 6.23 -13.47
CA HIS A 63 7.42 5.14 -13.92
C HIS A 63 7.67 3.87 -13.10
N ALA A 64 6.78 2.87 -13.25
CA ALA A 64 6.99 1.56 -12.65
C ALA A 64 8.28 0.91 -13.17
N ASN A 65 9.09 0.35 -12.28
CA ASN A 65 10.39 -0.29 -12.56
C ASN A 65 11.46 0.65 -13.15
N VAL A 66 11.26 1.96 -13.11
CA VAL A 66 12.24 2.95 -13.56
C VAL A 66 12.80 3.70 -12.37
N GLY A 67 14.14 3.70 -12.24
CA GLY A 67 14.83 4.33 -11.13
C GLY A 67 14.68 3.58 -9.79
N HIS A 68 15.23 4.15 -8.75
CA HIS A 68 15.20 3.63 -7.38
C HIS A 68 15.22 4.77 -6.37
N MET A 69 14.87 4.49 -5.13
CA MET A 69 15.01 5.46 -4.03
C MET A 69 16.50 5.77 -3.84
N LYS A 70 16.85 7.03 -3.99
CA LYS A 70 18.23 7.49 -3.92
C LYS A 70 18.66 7.73 -2.48
N PRO A 71 19.93 7.45 -2.13
CA PRO A 71 20.43 7.63 -0.77
C PRO A 71 20.34 9.07 -0.22
N GLU A 72 20.29 10.06 -1.11
CA GLU A 72 20.15 11.48 -0.71
C GLU A 72 18.70 11.89 -0.38
N GLU A 73 17.72 11.06 -0.72
CA GLU A 73 16.31 11.31 -0.35
C GLU A 73 16.06 10.82 1.07
N ILE A 74 15.70 11.72 1.95
CA ILE A 74 15.30 11.35 3.32
C ILE A 74 13.87 10.83 3.29
N THR A 75 13.67 9.59 3.66
CA THR A 75 12.36 8.99 3.78
C THR A 75 11.68 9.33 5.11
N LEU A 76 10.37 9.24 5.16
CA LEU A 76 9.61 9.40 6.40
C LEU A 76 10.04 8.37 7.47
N ALA A 77 10.44 7.16 7.05
CA ALA A 77 10.98 6.15 7.96
C ALA A 77 12.30 6.59 8.60
N GLU A 78 13.24 7.14 7.82
CA GLU A 78 14.50 7.67 8.35
C GLU A 78 14.27 8.86 9.30
N ALA A 79 13.36 9.77 8.92
CA ALA A 79 13.01 10.92 9.76
C ALA A 79 12.43 10.49 11.11
N LEU A 80 11.47 9.55 11.12
CA LEU A 80 10.84 9.05 12.35
C LEU A 80 11.77 8.14 13.16
N LYS A 81 12.59 7.30 12.51
CA LYS A 81 13.63 6.53 13.19
C LYS A 81 14.60 7.41 13.94
N GLY A 82 14.98 8.57 13.37
CA GLY A 82 15.80 9.57 14.05
C GLY A 82 15.12 10.19 15.28
N GLN A 83 13.81 10.01 15.45
CA GLN A 83 13.02 10.43 16.62
C GLN A 83 12.69 9.26 17.58
N GLY A 84 13.31 8.10 17.38
CA GLY A 84 13.15 6.94 18.27
C GLY A 84 11.97 6.01 17.91
N TYR A 85 11.34 6.17 16.74
CA TYR A 85 10.31 5.27 16.29
C TYR A 85 10.88 3.91 15.86
N ALA A 86 10.23 2.82 16.22
CA ALA A 86 10.40 1.54 15.56
C ALA A 86 9.78 1.64 14.16
N THR A 87 10.50 1.16 13.12
CA THR A 87 10.05 1.33 11.73
C THR A 87 9.90 0.00 11.03
N GLY A 88 8.78 -0.20 10.34
CA GLY A 88 8.50 -1.45 9.63
C GLY A 88 7.89 -1.21 8.24
N HIS A 89 8.35 -1.99 7.25
CA HIS A 89 7.79 -2.02 5.90
C HIS A 89 7.24 -3.41 5.57
N PHE A 90 5.97 -3.48 5.14
CA PHE A 90 5.26 -4.72 4.90
C PHE A 90 4.51 -4.67 3.56
N GLY A 91 4.80 -5.62 2.67
CA GLY A 91 4.19 -5.73 1.34
C GLY A 91 5.07 -5.20 0.20
N LYS A 92 4.45 -4.59 -0.80
CA LYS A 92 5.10 -4.16 -2.04
C LYS A 92 6.00 -2.94 -1.86
N TRP A 93 7.31 -3.10 -2.09
CA TRP A 93 8.26 -1.98 -2.05
C TRP A 93 8.25 -1.14 -3.32
N HIS A 94 8.63 -1.73 -4.44
CA HIS A 94 8.63 -1.17 -5.79
C HIS A 94 9.46 0.13 -5.98
N LEU A 95 10.40 0.43 -5.08
CA LEU A 95 11.26 1.64 -5.10
C LEU A 95 12.76 1.31 -5.29
N GLY A 96 13.06 0.14 -5.80
CA GLY A 96 14.40 -0.37 -6.04
C GLY A 96 14.42 -1.88 -5.92
N THR A 97 15.49 -2.52 -6.40
CA THR A 97 15.62 -3.97 -6.26
C THR A 97 16.03 -4.37 -4.84
N MET A 98 15.60 -5.56 -4.44
CA MET A 98 15.83 -6.13 -3.11
C MET A 98 17.11 -6.95 -3.05
N THR A 99 17.69 -7.34 -4.21
CA THR A 99 18.84 -8.24 -4.30
C THR A 99 19.67 -7.95 -5.55
N VAL A 100 20.96 -8.18 -5.44
CA VAL A 100 21.93 -8.08 -6.55
C VAL A 100 22.45 -9.45 -6.99
N THR A 101 22.06 -10.52 -6.31
CA THR A 101 22.61 -11.87 -6.50
C THR A 101 21.72 -12.77 -7.36
N GLU A 102 20.44 -12.48 -7.44
CA GLU A 102 19.50 -13.30 -8.18
C GLU A 102 18.40 -12.48 -8.83
N LYS A 103 17.74 -13.03 -9.84
CA LYS A 103 16.55 -12.41 -10.45
C LYS A 103 15.40 -12.41 -9.44
N ASP A 104 14.76 -11.25 -9.28
CA ASP A 104 13.59 -11.06 -8.42
C ASP A 104 12.55 -10.20 -9.14
N ALA A 105 11.38 -10.73 -9.39
CA ALA A 105 10.31 -10.08 -10.16
C ALA A 105 10.82 -9.44 -11.47
N ASN A 106 10.72 -8.11 -11.57
CA ASN A 106 11.10 -7.38 -12.77
C ASN A 106 12.58 -6.99 -12.80
N ARG A 107 13.24 -6.99 -11.64
CA ARG A 107 14.63 -6.54 -11.44
C ARG A 107 15.46 -7.60 -10.72
N GLY A 108 16.46 -7.23 -9.99
CA GLY A 108 17.34 -8.14 -9.27
C GLY A 108 18.47 -8.70 -10.12
N GLY A 109 19.41 -9.40 -9.46
CA GLY A 109 20.62 -9.92 -10.07
C GLY A 109 21.63 -8.82 -10.43
N SER A 110 22.71 -9.20 -11.12
CA SER A 110 23.81 -8.30 -11.49
C SER A 110 23.34 -7.11 -12.33
N ASP A 111 22.42 -7.33 -13.26
CA ASP A 111 21.89 -6.29 -14.15
C ASP A 111 21.05 -5.25 -13.40
N GLY A 112 20.46 -5.63 -12.29
CA GLY A 112 19.68 -4.77 -11.40
C GLY A 112 20.50 -4.06 -10.33
N ALA A 113 21.80 -4.35 -10.18
CA ALA A 113 22.62 -3.84 -9.08
C ALA A 113 22.64 -2.31 -8.96
N LYS A 114 22.55 -1.61 -10.08
CA LYS A 114 22.45 -0.13 -10.12
C LYS A 114 21.18 0.42 -9.48
N ASP A 115 20.14 -0.40 -9.38
CA ASP A 115 18.83 -0.03 -8.81
C ASP A 115 18.64 -0.65 -7.42
N TYR A 116 19.72 -1.12 -6.76
CA TYR A 116 19.65 -1.72 -5.42
C TYR A 116 19.32 -0.66 -4.37
N SER A 117 18.11 -0.70 -3.88
CA SER A 117 17.61 0.21 -2.85
C SER A 117 16.45 -0.45 -2.09
N PRO A 118 16.72 -1.45 -1.25
CA PRO A 118 15.72 -2.14 -0.45
C PRO A 118 15.26 -1.29 0.74
N PRO A 119 14.11 -1.61 1.37
CA PRO A 119 13.57 -0.81 2.48
C PRO A 119 14.50 -0.73 3.69
N TRP A 120 15.33 -1.78 3.97
CA TRP A 120 16.30 -1.73 5.08
C TRP A 120 17.47 -0.75 4.88
N LEU A 121 17.67 -0.23 3.67
CA LEU A 121 18.59 0.90 3.39
C LEU A 121 17.86 2.25 3.39
N ASN A 122 16.54 2.27 3.56
CA ASN A 122 15.69 3.44 3.50
C ASN A 122 14.92 3.66 4.83
N GLY A 123 15.57 3.33 5.96
CA GLY A 123 15.10 3.66 7.29
C GLY A 123 14.20 2.63 7.98
N PHE A 124 13.93 1.46 7.38
CA PHE A 124 13.09 0.44 7.98
C PHE A 124 13.90 -0.64 8.71
N ASP A 125 13.60 -0.82 10.02
CA ASP A 125 14.26 -1.81 10.89
C ASP A 125 13.72 -3.23 10.67
N VAL A 126 12.41 -3.33 10.46
CA VAL A 126 11.73 -4.60 10.19
C VAL A 126 11.17 -4.55 8.78
N CYS A 127 11.43 -5.59 8.01
CA CYS A 127 10.98 -5.71 6.64
C CYS A 127 10.30 -7.05 6.38
N PHE A 128 9.21 -7.02 5.67
CA PHE A 128 8.56 -8.17 5.04
C PHE A 128 8.04 -7.69 3.68
N SER A 129 8.93 -7.66 2.69
CA SER A 129 8.71 -6.83 1.49
C SER A 129 8.99 -7.61 0.22
N THR A 130 8.17 -7.36 -0.81
CA THR A 130 8.42 -7.85 -2.18
C THR A 130 8.97 -6.73 -3.06
N GLU A 131 9.74 -7.10 -4.09
CA GLU A 131 10.22 -6.12 -5.08
C GLU A 131 9.06 -5.49 -5.84
N SER A 132 8.08 -6.29 -6.26
CA SER A 132 6.95 -5.87 -7.06
C SER A 132 5.68 -6.63 -6.65
N LYS A 133 4.77 -6.84 -7.59
CA LYS A 133 3.51 -7.54 -7.39
C LYS A 133 3.68 -9.03 -7.06
N VAL A 134 2.69 -9.56 -6.36
CA VAL A 134 2.44 -10.99 -6.19
C VAL A 134 0.95 -11.28 -6.42
N PRO A 135 0.54 -12.54 -6.63
CA PRO A 135 -0.88 -12.91 -6.61
C PRO A 135 -1.54 -12.57 -5.27
N THR A 136 -2.77 -12.10 -5.28
CA THR A 136 -3.51 -11.73 -4.06
C THR A 136 -3.96 -12.94 -3.22
N TRP A 137 -3.72 -14.15 -3.72
CA TRP A 137 -3.92 -15.42 -3.04
C TRP A 137 -2.77 -16.39 -3.38
N ASN A 138 -2.21 -17.07 -2.38
CA ASN A 138 -1.01 -17.88 -2.49
C ASN A 138 0.14 -17.11 -3.17
N PRO A 139 0.64 -16.02 -2.57
CA PRO A 139 1.46 -15.00 -3.23
C PRO A 139 2.75 -15.52 -3.87
N MET A 140 3.24 -16.68 -3.42
CA MET A 140 4.47 -17.27 -3.99
C MET A 140 4.22 -18.30 -5.10
N VAL A 141 2.96 -18.56 -5.46
CA VAL A 141 2.58 -19.55 -6.48
C VAL A 141 1.98 -18.85 -7.69
N THR A 142 2.44 -19.21 -8.89
CA THR A 142 1.88 -18.70 -10.14
C THR A 142 0.48 -19.26 -10.33
N PRO A 143 -0.55 -18.41 -10.41
CA PRO A 143 -1.92 -18.87 -10.63
C PRO A 143 -2.19 -19.21 -12.10
N ASP A 144 -3.40 -19.69 -12.39
CA ASP A 144 -3.88 -19.83 -13.76
C ASP A 144 -3.91 -18.49 -14.50
N LYS A 145 -3.79 -18.54 -15.83
CA LYS A 145 -3.79 -17.36 -16.71
C LYS A 145 -5.05 -16.50 -16.57
N SER A 146 -6.17 -17.09 -16.16
CA SER A 146 -7.43 -16.38 -15.88
C SER A 146 -7.28 -15.31 -14.79
N ALA A 147 -6.32 -15.47 -13.87
CA ALA A 147 -6.02 -14.47 -12.82
C ALA A 147 -5.43 -13.16 -13.37
N GLY A 148 -4.96 -13.18 -14.61
CA GLY A 148 -4.37 -12.03 -15.31
C GLY A 148 -2.90 -11.80 -14.95
N ASP A 149 -2.20 -11.15 -15.85
CA ASP A 149 -0.83 -10.60 -15.70
C ASP A 149 0.23 -11.55 -15.07
N ILE A 150 0.18 -12.82 -15.43
CA ILE A 150 1.23 -13.78 -15.03
C ILE A 150 2.46 -13.75 -15.94
N GLY A 151 2.38 -13.13 -17.13
CA GLY A 151 3.43 -13.11 -18.15
C GLY A 151 3.71 -14.52 -18.67
N ASP A 152 4.99 -14.87 -18.83
CA ASP A 152 5.43 -16.19 -19.33
C ASP A 152 5.60 -17.23 -18.22
N ARG A 153 5.10 -16.97 -17.00
CA ARG A 153 5.19 -17.90 -15.87
C ARG A 153 4.31 -19.12 -16.08
N THR A 154 4.73 -20.25 -15.54
CA THR A 154 4.00 -21.52 -15.60
C THR A 154 3.08 -21.65 -14.37
N PRO A 155 1.76 -21.86 -14.54
CA PRO A 155 0.86 -22.12 -13.42
C PRO A 155 1.34 -23.25 -12.50
N GLY A 156 1.24 -23.06 -11.19
CA GLY A 156 1.67 -24.02 -10.16
C GLY A 156 3.14 -23.91 -9.77
N GLU A 157 3.98 -23.23 -10.56
CA GLU A 157 5.38 -22.97 -10.21
C GLU A 157 5.51 -21.73 -9.32
N HIS A 158 6.70 -21.54 -8.76
CA HIS A 158 7.02 -20.33 -7.96
C HIS A 158 6.83 -19.05 -8.79
N PHE A 159 6.22 -18.01 -8.18
CA PHE A 159 5.84 -16.78 -8.90
C PHE A 159 7.04 -15.94 -9.38
N GLY A 160 8.25 -16.22 -8.89
CA GLY A 160 9.50 -15.55 -9.34
C GLY A 160 9.81 -14.26 -8.59
N THR A 161 9.26 -14.09 -7.40
CA THR A 161 9.64 -13.06 -6.41
C THR A 161 9.53 -13.64 -5.00
N TYR A 162 10.02 -12.94 -4.01
CA TYR A 162 10.08 -13.40 -2.63
C TYR A 162 9.65 -12.29 -1.68
N TYR A 163 9.17 -12.68 -0.51
CA TYR A 163 9.13 -11.78 0.64
C TYR A 163 10.50 -11.74 1.31
N TRP A 164 11.14 -10.59 1.20
CA TRP A 164 12.45 -10.33 1.81
C TRP A 164 12.29 -9.77 3.22
N ILE A 165 13.05 -10.35 4.16
CA ILE A 165 13.08 -9.94 5.57
C ILE A 165 14.42 -9.32 5.97
N GLY A 166 15.23 -8.95 5.00
CA GLY A 166 16.55 -8.36 5.11
C GLY A 166 17.47 -8.84 4.00
N GLU A 167 18.69 -8.33 3.96
CA GLU A 167 19.68 -8.68 2.94
C GLU A 167 19.94 -10.19 2.91
N GLY A 168 19.77 -10.78 1.71
CA GLY A 168 19.95 -12.22 1.46
C GLY A 168 18.99 -13.14 2.23
N ARG A 169 18.00 -12.62 2.93
CA ARG A 169 17.07 -13.39 3.76
C ARG A 169 15.65 -13.33 3.24
N LYS A 170 15.10 -14.50 2.91
CA LYS A 170 13.72 -14.69 2.44
C LYS A 170 12.86 -15.26 3.55
N ALA A 171 11.60 -14.86 3.61
CA ALA A 171 10.60 -15.54 4.40
C ALA A 171 10.26 -16.89 3.75
N THR A 172 10.08 -17.92 4.56
CA THR A 172 9.80 -19.30 4.11
C THR A 172 8.57 -19.92 4.76
N ASP A 173 7.94 -19.21 5.69
CA ASP A 173 6.79 -19.68 6.46
C ASP A 173 5.59 -18.75 6.31
N ASN A 174 4.37 -19.29 6.47
CA ASN A 174 3.12 -18.57 6.47
C ASN A 174 2.92 -17.68 5.21
N LEU A 175 3.11 -18.28 4.02
CA LEU A 175 3.00 -17.60 2.73
C LEU A 175 1.80 -18.08 1.89
N ASP A 176 0.94 -18.92 2.45
CA ASP A 176 -0.24 -19.47 1.77
C ASP A 176 -1.49 -18.63 2.02
N GLY A 177 -2.49 -18.79 1.16
CA GLY A 177 -3.80 -18.15 1.32
C GLY A 177 -3.81 -16.67 0.96
N ASP A 178 -4.66 -15.89 1.63
CA ASP A 178 -4.86 -14.46 1.35
C ASP A 178 -3.59 -13.65 1.63
N ASP A 179 -3.13 -12.90 0.63
CA ASP A 179 -1.90 -12.12 0.71
C ASP A 179 -2.00 -10.97 1.72
N SER A 180 -3.16 -10.35 1.85
CA SER A 180 -3.37 -9.28 2.86
C SER A 180 -3.25 -9.84 4.27
N ARG A 181 -3.70 -11.09 4.49
CA ARG A 181 -3.50 -11.81 5.76
C ARG A 181 -2.02 -12.13 5.98
N VAL A 182 -1.32 -12.62 4.95
CA VAL A 182 0.12 -12.93 5.01
C VAL A 182 0.92 -11.69 5.45
N ILE A 183 0.61 -10.53 4.89
CA ILE A 183 1.20 -9.25 5.28
C ILE A 183 0.84 -8.91 6.74
N MET A 184 -0.43 -8.96 7.10
CA MET A 184 -0.92 -8.54 8.41
C MET A 184 -0.40 -9.43 9.55
N ASP A 185 -0.13 -10.71 9.28
CA ASP A 185 0.49 -11.63 10.24
C ASP A 185 1.94 -11.25 10.59
N ARG A 186 2.57 -10.36 9.82
CA ARG A 186 3.88 -9.77 10.13
C ARG A 186 3.76 -8.38 10.77
N VAL A 187 2.74 -7.63 10.39
CA VAL A 187 2.46 -6.28 10.94
C VAL A 187 2.07 -6.36 12.42
N ILE A 188 1.14 -7.25 12.76
CA ILE A 188 0.59 -7.31 14.13
C ILE A 188 1.66 -7.65 15.17
N PRO A 189 2.53 -8.65 14.99
CA PRO A 189 3.63 -8.91 15.93
C PRO A 189 4.57 -7.71 16.09
N PHE A 190 4.90 -7.00 15.00
CA PHE A 190 5.72 -5.80 15.05
C PHE A 190 5.10 -4.71 15.92
N ILE A 191 3.80 -4.42 15.73
CA ILE A 191 3.07 -3.43 16.55
C ILE A 191 2.99 -3.87 18.01
N LYS A 192 2.68 -5.14 18.28
CA LYS A 192 2.62 -5.69 19.64
C LYS A 192 3.96 -5.56 20.35
N GLU A 193 5.06 -5.86 19.67
CA GLU A 193 6.40 -5.73 20.23
C GLU A 193 6.73 -4.26 20.58
N ALA A 194 6.42 -3.32 19.68
CA ALA A 194 6.62 -1.90 19.92
C ALA A 194 5.78 -1.40 21.11
N ALA A 195 4.50 -1.77 21.17
CA ALA A 195 3.60 -1.39 22.25
C ALA A 195 4.07 -1.94 23.63
N VAL A 196 4.52 -3.20 23.69
CA VAL A 196 5.06 -3.80 24.92
C VAL A 196 6.33 -3.08 25.40
N LYS A 197 7.12 -2.57 24.47
CA LYS A 197 8.35 -1.82 24.77
C LYS A 197 8.11 -0.32 25.03
N ASP A 198 6.86 0.11 24.99
CA ASP A 198 6.50 1.54 25.05
C ASP A 198 7.27 2.39 24.03
N THR A 199 7.46 1.85 22.83
CA THR A 199 8.19 2.47 21.73
C THR A 199 7.20 2.94 20.68
N PRO A 200 7.21 4.22 20.26
CA PRO A 200 6.38 4.65 19.15
C PRO A 200 6.77 3.92 17.87
N PHE A 201 5.81 3.65 17.01
CA PHE A 201 6.05 2.88 15.80
C PHE A 201 5.53 3.58 14.54
N PHE A 202 6.19 3.29 13.44
CA PHE A 202 5.79 3.66 12.08
C PHE A 202 5.75 2.41 11.21
N ALA A 203 4.56 2.01 10.79
CA ALA A 203 4.34 0.86 9.94
C ALA A 203 3.84 1.31 8.56
N VAL A 204 4.59 0.99 7.52
CA VAL A 204 4.16 1.12 6.12
C VAL A 204 3.60 -0.21 5.66
N ILE A 205 2.28 -0.27 5.47
CA ILE A 205 1.55 -1.47 5.06
C ILE A 205 1.06 -1.25 3.64
N TRP A 206 1.74 -1.85 2.66
CA TRP A 206 1.44 -1.69 1.24
C TRP A 206 0.97 -3.01 0.66
N PHE A 207 -0.34 -3.22 0.67
CA PHE A 207 -0.98 -4.40 0.12
C PHE A 207 -0.76 -4.51 -1.39
N HIS A 208 -0.79 -5.73 -1.92
CA HIS A 208 -0.82 -5.97 -3.37
C HIS A 208 -2.24 -5.96 -3.93
N THR A 209 -3.24 -6.00 -3.07
CA THR A 209 -4.66 -6.04 -3.41
C THR A 209 -5.17 -4.66 -3.84
N PRO A 210 -5.94 -4.58 -4.95
CA PRO A 210 -6.35 -5.63 -5.88
C PRO A 210 -5.54 -5.66 -7.21
N HIS A 211 -4.21 -5.49 -7.17
CA HIS A 211 -3.36 -5.57 -8.38
C HIS A 211 -3.36 -6.99 -8.98
N LEU A 212 -3.39 -7.09 -10.31
CA LEU A 212 -3.25 -8.37 -11.02
C LEU A 212 -1.90 -9.05 -10.72
N PRO A 213 -1.86 -10.39 -10.56
CA PRO A 213 -2.96 -11.38 -10.68
C PRO A 213 -3.90 -11.35 -9.47
N VAL A 214 -5.22 -11.29 -9.74
CA VAL A 214 -6.24 -11.18 -8.69
C VAL A 214 -6.91 -12.52 -8.44
N LEU A 215 -6.84 -12.97 -7.20
CA LEU A 215 -7.55 -14.14 -6.69
C LEU A 215 -8.08 -13.85 -5.27
N ALA A 216 -9.17 -14.53 -4.92
CA ALA A 216 -9.68 -14.57 -3.57
C ALA A 216 -9.97 -16.01 -3.15
N GLY A 217 -9.83 -16.30 -1.88
CA GLY A 217 -10.19 -17.58 -1.30
C GLY A 217 -11.68 -17.91 -1.48
N PRO A 218 -12.03 -19.19 -1.39
CA PRO A 218 -13.41 -19.63 -1.58
C PRO A 218 -14.38 -18.96 -0.59
N GLU A 219 -13.97 -18.70 0.64
CA GLU A 219 -14.77 -18.02 1.67
C GLU A 219 -15.15 -16.59 1.27
N TYR A 220 -14.25 -15.84 0.65
CA TYR A 220 -14.52 -14.48 0.19
C TYR A 220 -15.30 -14.45 -1.12
N ARG A 221 -15.06 -15.41 -2.02
CA ARG A 221 -15.83 -15.56 -3.25
C ARG A 221 -17.29 -15.92 -2.98
N ALA A 222 -17.53 -16.75 -1.96
CA ALA A 222 -18.86 -17.16 -1.53
C ALA A 222 -19.75 -15.99 -1.03
N LEU A 223 -19.16 -14.83 -0.72
CA LEU A 223 -19.90 -13.61 -0.42
C LEU A 223 -20.59 -12.98 -1.64
N TYR A 224 -20.21 -13.41 -2.85
CA TYR A 224 -20.66 -12.85 -4.13
C TYR A 224 -21.18 -13.92 -5.11
N PRO A 225 -22.12 -14.79 -4.69
CA PRO A 225 -22.48 -16.00 -5.46
C PRO A 225 -23.14 -15.69 -6.81
N ASP A 226 -23.81 -14.54 -6.92
CA ASP A 226 -24.56 -14.16 -8.13
C ASP A 226 -23.73 -13.38 -9.16
N LEU A 227 -22.44 -13.16 -8.87
CA LEU A 227 -21.53 -12.43 -9.76
C LEU A 227 -20.70 -13.39 -10.62
N SER A 228 -20.15 -12.85 -11.72
CA SER A 228 -19.17 -13.58 -12.54
C SER A 228 -17.94 -13.96 -11.71
N GLU A 229 -17.27 -15.04 -12.08
CA GLU A 229 -16.06 -15.53 -11.39
C GLU A 229 -14.99 -14.43 -11.23
N ASP A 230 -14.76 -13.64 -12.28
CA ASP A 230 -13.81 -12.53 -12.22
C ASP A 230 -14.18 -11.48 -11.17
N LYS A 231 -15.47 -11.14 -11.07
CA LYS A 231 -15.96 -10.23 -10.03
C LYS A 231 -15.90 -10.85 -8.64
N GLN A 232 -16.20 -12.14 -8.50
CA GLN A 232 -16.07 -12.84 -7.22
C GLN A 232 -14.63 -12.77 -6.70
N HIS A 233 -13.65 -12.95 -7.57
CA HIS A 233 -12.24 -12.83 -7.22
C HIS A 233 -11.86 -11.39 -6.88
N TYR A 234 -12.23 -10.43 -7.70
CA TYR A 234 -11.89 -9.03 -7.49
C TYR A 234 -12.52 -8.47 -6.22
N PHE A 235 -13.84 -8.64 -6.05
CA PHE A 235 -14.56 -8.15 -4.87
C PHE A 235 -14.14 -8.89 -3.61
N GLY A 236 -13.97 -10.20 -3.71
CA GLY A 236 -13.52 -11.04 -2.60
C GLY A 236 -12.14 -10.67 -2.08
N SER A 237 -11.19 -10.34 -2.98
CA SER A 237 -9.85 -9.90 -2.56
C SER A 237 -9.90 -8.57 -1.79
N ILE A 238 -10.73 -7.62 -2.22
CA ILE A 238 -10.90 -6.33 -1.53
C ILE A 238 -11.56 -6.55 -0.16
N THR A 239 -12.57 -7.41 -0.07
CA THR A 239 -13.19 -7.75 1.21
C THR A 239 -12.22 -8.43 2.17
N ALA A 240 -11.33 -9.29 1.66
CA ALA A 240 -10.26 -9.89 2.45
C ALA A 240 -9.31 -8.83 3.02
N MET A 241 -8.86 -7.90 2.19
CA MET A 241 -8.02 -6.77 2.62
C MET A 241 -8.74 -5.90 3.66
N ASP A 242 -10.01 -5.58 3.45
CA ASP A 242 -10.83 -4.83 4.40
C ASP A 242 -10.90 -5.53 5.76
N GLY A 243 -11.07 -6.85 5.78
CA GLY A 243 -11.03 -7.65 6.99
C GLY A 243 -9.71 -7.53 7.75
N GLN A 244 -8.58 -7.45 7.04
CA GLN A 244 -7.27 -7.26 7.67
C GLN A 244 -7.09 -5.85 8.24
N ILE A 245 -7.68 -4.83 7.63
CA ILE A 245 -7.73 -3.47 8.18
C ILE A 245 -8.57 -3.45 9.46
N GLY A 246 -9.69 -4.18 9.49
CA GLY A 246 -10.47 -4.38 10.70
C GLY A 246 -9.65 -5.02 11.82
N ARG A 247 -8.91 -6.09 11.51
CA ARG A 247 -8.02 -6.78 12.44
C ARG A 247 -6.91 -5.87 13.00
N LEU A 248 -6.32 -5.01 12.16
CA LEU A 248 -5.37 -3.99 12.62
C LEU A 248 -6.00 -3.05 13.64
N ARG A 249 -7.16 -2.47 13.32
CA ARG A 249 -7.86 -1.53 14.18
C ARG A 249 -8.30 -2.14 15.50
N GLU A 250 -8.73 -3.40 15.49
CA GLU A 250 -9.05 -4.16 16.71
C GLU A 250 -7.81 -4.38 17.57
N THR A 251 -6.69 -4.82 16.97
CA THR A 251 -5.42 -5.00 17.68
C THR A 251 -4.96 -3.70 18.36
N LEU A 252 -5.04 -2.56 17.69
CA LEU A 252 -4.67 -1.27 18.28
C LEU A 252 -5.54 -0.90 19.49
N ARG A 253 -6.84 -1.19 19.43
CA ARG A 253 -7.76 -1.01 20.56
C ARG A 253 -7.45 -1.95 21.73
N GLU A 254 -7.20 -3.23 21.45
CA GLU A 254 -6.81 -4.22 22.47
C GLU A 254 -5.52 -3.83 23.18
N LEU A 255 -4.56 -3.22 22.47
CA LEU A 255 -3.30 -2.74 23.02
C LEU A 255 -3.43 -1.39 23.76
N GLY A 256 -4.58 -0.73 23.67
CA GLY A 256 -4.82 0.58 24.29
C GLY A 256 -4.06 1.73 23.60
N VAL A 257 -3.62 1.55 22.36
CA VAL A 257 -2.84 2.57 21.61
C VAL A 257 -3.62 3.20 20.46
N ALA A 258 -4.88 2.78 20.24
CA ALA A 258 -5.68 3.23 19.11
C ALA A 258 -5.89 4.76 19.08
N ASP A 259 -6.13 5.38 20.25
CA ASP A 259 -6.42 6.80 20.35
C ASP A 259 -5.25 7.68 19.87
N ASP A 260 -4.01 7.23 20.15
CA ASP A 260 -2.78 7.92 19.75
C ASP A 260 -2.15 7.39 18.48
N THR A 261 -2.85 6.51 17.74
CA THR A 261 -2.37 5.98 16.46
C THR A 261 -3.06 6.68 15.29
N MET A 262 -2.26 7.30 14.42
CA MET A 262 -2.70 7.86 13.15
C MET A 262 -2.72 6.77 12.09
N ILE A 263 -3.89 6.43 11.55
CA ILE A 263 -4.05 5.46 10.46
C ILE A 263 -4.49 6.19 9.18
N TRP A 264 -3.66 6.11 8.15
CA TRP A 264 -4.01 6.54 6.81
C TRP A 264 -4.30 5.34 5.91
N PHE A 265 -5.42 5.39 5.18
CA PHE A 265 -5.72 4.48 4.09
C PHE A 265 -5.85 5.25 2.77
N CYS A 266 -5.22 4.75 1.71
CA CYS A 266 -5.44 5.19 0.33
C CYS A 266 -5.05 4.09 -0.66
N SER A 267 -5.25 4.33 -1.96
CA SER A 267 -4.62 3.57 -3.05
C SER A 267 -3.40 4.30 -3.61
N ASP A 268 -2.52 3.59 -4.29
CA ASP A 268 -1.33 4.15 -4.94
C ASP A 268 -1.62 4.78 -6.32
N ASN A 269 -2.68 4.37 -6.98
CA ASN A 269 -3.23 4.94 -8.21
C ASN A 269 -4.66 4.42 -8.45
N GLY A 270 -5.33 4.93 -9.46
CA GLY A 270 -6.64 4.43 -9.87
C GLY A 270 -6.60 3.00 -10.39
N SER A 271 -7.78 2.38 -10.55
CA SER A 271 -7.95 0.99 -10.94
C SER A 271 -7.31 0.66 -12.29
N GLU A 272 -6.81 -0.59 -12.41
CA GLU A 272 -6.22 -1.14 -13.64
C GLU A 272 -7.27 -1.38 -14.72
N GLY A 273 -6.84 -1.34 -15.98
CA GLY A 273 -7.53 -1.84 -17.16
C GLY A 273 -8.90 -1.23 -17.49
N SER A 274 -9.63 -1.89 -18.37
CA SER A 274 -11.02 -1.57 -18.69
C SER A 274 -11.96 -2.47 -17.87
N GLU A 275 -13.19 -1.99 -17.59
CA GLU A 275 -14.22 -2.74 -16.84
C GLU A 275 -14.59 -4.11 -17.44
N GLN A 276 -14.09 -4.40 -18.64
CA GLN A 276 -14.41 -5.62 -19.40
C GLN A 276 -13.22 -6.58 -19.52
N ALA A 277 -12.06 -6.22 -19.00
CA ALA A 277 -10.83 -7.02 -19.17
C ALA A 277 -10.52 -7.83 -17.93
N ASN A 278 -10.72 -9.15 -18.02
CA ASN A 278 -10.24 -10.09 -17.01
C ASN A 278 -10.74 -9.77 -15.58
N ARG A 279 -9.91 -10.08 -14.60
CA ARG A 279 -10.13 -9.76 -13.18
C ARG A 279 -9.80 -8.31 -12.79
N ALA A 280 -9.45 -7.44 -13.73
CA ALA A 280 -9.30 -6.00 -13.51
C ALA A 280 -10.66 -5.30 -13.52
N GLN A 281 -11.51 -5.60 -12.55
CA GLN A 281 -12.92 -5.17 -12.48
C GLN A 281 -13.13 -3.85 -11.74
N GLY A 282 -12.07 -3.11 -11.45
CA GLY A 282 -12.11 -1.91 -10.63
C GLY A 282 -12.89 -0.75 -11.24
N SER A 283 -13.44 0.10 -10.37
CA SER A 283 -14.28 1.24 -10.71
C SER A 283 -13.64 2.58 -10.34
N ALA A 284 -13.53 3.46 -11.34
CA ALA A 284 -13.19 4.86 -11.09
C ALA A 284 -14.40 5.72 -10.62
N GLY A 285 -15.56 5.10 -10.38
CA GLY A 285 -16.80 5.82 -10.09
C GLY A 285 -17.20 6.74 -11.26
N PRO A 286 -17.53 8.01 -10.99
CA PRO A 286 -17.95 8.95 -12.04
C PRO A 286 -16.79 9.54 -12.85
N PHE A 287 -15.54 9.13 -12.57
CA PHE A 287 -14.36 9.78 -13.11
C PHE A 287 -13.86 9.13 -14.40
N LYS A 288 -13.43 9.95 -15.34
CA LYS A 288 -12.77 9.53 -16.57
C LYS A 288 -11.34 9.08 -16.29
N GLY A 289 -10.90 8.06 -17.02
CA GLY A 289 -9.54 7.52 -16.94
C GLY A 289 -9.40 6.43 -15.88
N ARG A 290 -8.24 5.82 -15.88
CA ARG A 290 -7.81 4.69 -15.02
C ARG A 290 -6.30 4.76 -14.85
N LYS A 291 -5.69 3.81 -14.17
CA LYS A 291 -4.23 3.66 -14.07
C LYS A 291 -3.54 4.05 -15.38
N ARG A 292 -2.43 4.75 -15.32
CA ARG A 292 -1.66 5.37 -16.42
C ARG A 292 -2.33 6.58 -17.07
N SER A 293 -3.48 7.03 -16.58
CA SER A 293 -4.16 8.21 -17.09
C SER A 293 -4.07 9.37 -16.09
N LEU A 294 -3.75 10.56 -16.57
CA LEU A 294 -3.74 11.78 -15.75
C LEU A 294 -5.14 12.37 -15.48
N TYR A 295 -6.19 11.76 -16.02
CA TYR A 295 -7.56 12.11 -15.64
C TYR A 295 -7.85 11.65 -14.20
N GLU A 296 -8.91 12.23 -13.61
CA GLU A 296 -9.35 11.96 -12.24
C GLU A 296 -9.38 10.46 -11.89
N GLY A 297 -9.91 9.60 -12.75
CA GLY A 297 -9.99 8.15 -12.51
C GLY A 297 -8.65 7.42 -12.45
N GLY A 298 -7.56 8.05 -12.88
CA GLY A 298 -6.22 7.49 -12.77
C GLY A 298 -5.45 7.95 -11.56
N ILE A 299 -5.76 9.14 -11.04
CA ILE A 299 -5.02 9.77 -9.94
C ILE A 299 -5.86 10.04 -8.69
N ARG A 300 -7.17 10.20 -8.80
CA ARG A 300 -8.05 10.37 -7.63
C ARG A 300 -8.39 9.01 -7.06
N VAL A 301 -8.05 8.82 -5.80
CA VAL A 301 -8.11 7.52 -5.12
C VAL A 301 -8.94 7.62 -3.84
N PRO A 302 -9.50 6.50 -3.34
CA PRO A 302 -10.17 6.51 -2.04
C PRO A 302 -9.16 6.80 -0.94
N ALA A 303 -9.54 7.63 0.04
CA ALA A 303 -8.68 7.90 1.18
C ALA A 303 -9.47 8.27 2.44
N VAL A 304 -8.94 7.79 3.57
CA VAL A 304 -9.46 8.03 4.92
C VAL A 304 -8.28 8.21 5.89
N LEU A 305 -8.44 9.12 6.84
CA LEU A 305 -7.58 9.28 8.02
C LEU A 305 -8.40 9.00 9.28
N GLU A 306 -7.95 8.11 10.14
CA GLU A 306 -8.46 7.89 11.48
C GLU A 306 -7.36 8.21 12.50
N TRP A 307 -7.66 9.09 13.47
CA TRP A 307 -6.77 9.42 14.60
C TRP A 307 -7.63 9.93 15.75
N PRO A 308 -8.17 9.05 16.59
CA PRO A 308 -9.25 9.39 17.52
C PRO A 308 -8.94 10.55 18.47
N SER A 309 -7.71 10.65 19.02
CA SER A 309 -7.35 11.73 19.93
C SER A 309 -7.23 13.11 19.28
N GLN A 310 -7.06 13.19 17.95
CA GLN A 310 -6.78 14.44 17.24
C GLN A 310 -7.84 14.80 16.21
N VAL A 311 -8.61 13.82 15.74
CA VAL A 311 -9.54 13.99 14.63
C VAL A 311 -10.95 13.62 15.07
N GLN A 312 -11.88 14.57 14.98
CA GLN A 312 -13.28 14.29 15.17
C GLN A 312 -13.82 13.40 14.04
N GLY A 313 -14.44 12.29 14.39
CA GLY A 313 -15.04 11.37 13.42
C GLY A 313 -16.21 11.96 12.64
N GLY A 314 -16.54 11.30 11.52
CA GLY A 314 -17.66 11.65 10.65
C GLY A 314 -17.44 12.86 9.74
N ARG A 315 -16.21 13.32 9.62
CA ARG A 315 -15.87 14.48 8.78
C ARG A 315 -15.64 14.07 7.33
N LYS A 316 -16.04 14.95 6.40
CA LYS A 316 -15.69 14.87 4.99
C LYS A 316 -15.00 16.16 4.57
N THR A 317 -13.95 16.06 3.78
CA THR A 317 -13.24 17.23 3.28
C THR A 317 -13.14 17.23 1.75
N ASN A 318 -13.24 18.42 1.17
CA ASN A 318 -12.99 18.67 -0.25
C ASN A 318 -11.62 19.33 -0.49
N LEU A 319 -10.81 19.46 0.55
CA LEU A 319 -9.44 19.94 0.41
C LEU A 319 -8.67 18.98 -0.49
N PRO A 320 -8.00 19.46 -1.54
CA PRO A 320 -7.12 18.61 -2.35
C PRO A 320 -5.92 18.20 -1.51
N VAL A 321 -5.72 16.91 -1.37
CA VAL A 321 -4.59 16.30 -0.67
C VAL A 321 -3.97 15.26 -1.57
N SER A 322 -2.68 15.05 -1.49
CA SER A 322 -1.98 14.03 -2.27
C SER A 322 -1.09 13.14 -1.41
N THR A 323 -0.62 12.04 -1.97
CA THR A 323 0.29 11.15 -1.27
C THR A 323 1.62 11.81 -0.88
N SER A 324 2.05 12.87 -1.57
CA SER A 324 3.24 13.65 -1.16
C SER A 324 3.03 14.45 0.14
N ASP A 325 1.78 14.68 0.54
CA ASP A 325 1.46 15.44 1.75
C ASP A 325 1.64 14.62 3.04
N TYR A 326 1.81 13.30 2.94
CA TYR A 326 2.05 12.45 4.12
C TYR A 326 3.28 12.88 4.91
N PHE A 327 4.40 13.05 4.23
CA PHE A 327 5.67 13.40 4.88
C PHE A 327 5.57 14.69 5.73
N PRO A 328 5.23 15.87 5.18
CA PRO A 328 5.15 17.09 5.97
C PRO A 328 3.99 17.09 6.96
N THR A 329 2.86 16.44 6.65
CA THR A 329 1.70 16.40 7.55
C THR A 329 2.01 15.57 8.79
N ILE A 330 2.62 14.38 8.64
CA ILE A 330 2.97 13.53 9.77
C ILE A 330 4.03 14.20 10.65
N LEU A 331 5.12 14.73 10.08
CA LEU A 331 6.13 15.43 10.87
C LEU A 331 5.56 16.67 11.55
N GLY A 332 4.74 17.45 10.84
CA GLY A 332 4.10 18.64 11.40
C GLY A 332 3.12 18.34 12.52
N ALA A 333 2.35 17.25 12.41
CA ALA A 333 1.43 16.80 13.44
C ALA A 333 2.15 16.30 14.71
N LEU A 334 3.32 15.70 14.53
CA LEU A 334 4.17 15.23 15.62
C LEU A 334 5.09 16.32 16.20
N GLY A 335 5.11 17.53 15.60
CA GLY A 335 5.98 18.63 16.02
C GLY A 335 7.46 18.43 15.68
N PHE A 336 7.77 17.57 14.72
CA PHE A 336 9.14 17.29 14.29
C PHE A 336 9.57 18.22 13.14
N GLU A 337 10.79 18.70 13.21
CA GLU A 337 11.41 19.42 12.10
C GLU A 337 12.07 18.44 11.13
N ASN A 338 11.94 18.71 9.83
CA ASN A 338 12.65 17.96 8.81
C ASN A 338 14.11 18.41 8.74
N LYS A 339 14.96 17.83 9.60
CA LYS A 339 16.40 18.10 9.62
C LYS A 339 17.14 17.16 8.71
N GLY A 340 17.94 17.70 7.79
CA GLY A 340 18.80 16.92 6.91
C GLY A 340 18.24 16.66 5.51
N GLN A 341 17.01 17.05 5.21
CA GLN A 341 16.51 17.00 3.83
C GLN A 341 17.29 17.99 2.95
N VAL A 342 18.05 17.45 2.01
CA VAL A 342 18.90 18.26 1.10
C VAL A 342 18.04 19.00 0.07
N HIS A 343 16.87 18.48 -0.23
CA HIS A 343 15.97 19.00 -1.26
C HIS A 343 14.64 19.46 -0.63
N PRO A 344 14.04 20.55 -1.14
CA PRO A 344 12.78 21.04 -0.60
C PRO A 344 11.65 20.04 -0.84
N LEU A 345 10.69 20.00 0.08
CA LEU A 345 9.43 19.31 -0.08
C LEU A 345 8.57 20.00 -1.17
N ASP A 346 7.77 19.23 -1.87
CA ASP A 346 6.85 19.74 -2.90
C ASP A 346 5.41 19.86 -2.38
N SER A 347 5.21 19.68 -1.10
CA SER A 347 3.91 19.58 -0.45
C SER A 347 3.80 20.48 0.79
N ASN A 348 2.58 20.73 1.21
CA ASN A 348 2.26 21.58 2.34
C ASN A 348 1.81 20.78 3.56
N ILE A 349 1.96 21.38 4.75
CA ILE A 349 1.40 20.87 5.99
C ILE A 349 -0.10 21.19 6.01
N TYR A 350 -0.95 20.16 6.05
CA TYR A 350 -2.36 20.34 6.32
C TYR A 350 -2.59 20.29 7.83
N ARG A 351 -2.84 21.46 8.43
CA ARG A 351 -3.32 21.57 9.83
C ARG A 351 -4.85 21.61 9.77
N SER A 352 -5.49 20.64 10.42
CA SER A 352 -6.96 20.53 10.53
C SER A 352 -7.52 21.58 11.50
#